data_701b426ccc9d1cc1ddf18cd505e0dce2
#
_entry.id   701b426ccc9d1cc1ddf18cd505e0dce2
#
_cell.length_a   1.000
_cell.length_b   1.000
_cell.length_c   1.000
_cell.angle_alpha   90.00
_cell.angle_beta   90.00
_cell.angle_gamma   90.00
#
_symmetry.space_group_name_H-M   'P 1'
#
loop_
_entity.id
_entity.type
_entity.pdbx_description
1 polymer ?
#
loop_
_entity_poly.entity_id
_entity_poly.type
_entity_poly.pdbx_seq_one_letter_code
_entity_poly.pdbx_strand_id
1 'polypeptide(L)'
;MESVGRVILTSQPSGVGWIRRLPKQNQSVAEYNDHFYRQRLRALQGVDELVDSLVRRLENSGKLDNTYIIYTSDNGYHIGQHRLPPGKECGFEEDIRVPFFIRGPGIAEGAVEDAVTTHIDVAPTLLELAGIPRREDFDGMSMPVRSGSAGARHEHVAVEFWGKALLEGKMSYIGW
;
A
#
# COMPACT_ATOMS: atom_id res chain seq x y z
N MET A 1 7.26 8.29 -27.91
CA MET A 1 6.47 7.62 -26.83
C MET A 1 7.10 6.28 -26.63
N GLU A 2 8.11 6.22 -25.76
CA GLU A 2 8.81 4.99 -25.41
C GLU A 2 7.86 4.06 -24.66
N SER A 3 7.88 2.81 -25.05
CA SER A 3 7.13 1.74 -24.41
C SER A 3 7.55 1.63 -22.95
N VAL A 4 6.64 1.95 -22.04
CA VAL A 4 6.79 1.62 -20.61
C VAL A 4 7.13 0.14 -20.51
N GLY A 5 8.28 -0.14 -19.91
CA GLY A 5 9.02 -1.38 -20.00
C GLY A 5 8.17 -2.64 -19.89
N ARG A 6 8.23 -3.41 -20.93
CA ARG A 6 7.65 -4.74 -21.04
C ARG A 6 8.39 -5.67 -20.09
N VAL A 7 7.85 -5.89 -18.89
CA VAL A 7 8.41 -6.90 -17.99
C VAL A 7 8.01 -8.30 -18.50
N ILE A 8 8.68 -8.76 -19.55
CA ILE A 8 8.67 -10.17 -19.89
C ILE A 8 9.69 -10.82 -18.97
N LEU A 9 9.22 -11.35 -17.84
CA LEU A 9 10.06 -12.13 -16.94
C LEU A 9 10.45 -13.45 -17.64
N THR A 10 11.61 -13.43 -18.28
CA THR A 10 12.23 -14.61 -18.89
C THR A 10 12.85 -15.55 -17.86
N SER A 11 13.08 -15.06 -16.64
CA SER A 11 13.65 -15.84 -15.53
C SER A 11 12.59 -16.66 -14.80
N GLN A 12 13.03 -17.75 -14.16
CA GLN A 12 12.19 -18.50 -13.22
C GLN A 12 11.82 -17.55 -12.06
N PRO A 13 10.54 -17.45 -11.69
CA PRO A 13 10.16 -16.63 -10.54
C PRO A 13 10.83 -17.19 -9.29
N SER A 14 11.39 -16.29 -8.48
CA SER A 14 11.77 -16.60 -7.10
C SER A 14 10.52 -16.80 -6.26
N GLY A 15 10.62 -17.50 -5.15
CA GLY A 15 9.51 -17.65 -4.21
C GLY A 15 9.08 -19.09 -3.99
N VAL A 16 7.88 -19.24 -3.44
CA VAL A 16 7.31 -20.54 -3.06
C VAL A 16 7.03 -21.46 -4.25
N GLY A 17 7.01 -22.76 -4.00
CA GLY A 17 6.97 -23.77 -5.07
C GLY A 17 5.78 -23.71 -6.01
N TRP A 18 4.62 -23.22 -5.58
CA TRP A 18 3.44 -23.09 -6.45
C TRP A 18 3.62 -21.95 -7.48
N ILE A 19 4.24 -20.82 -7.09
CA ILE A 19 4.57 -19.71 -8.00
C ILE A 19 5.54 -20.16 -9.09
N ARG A 20 6.56 -20.94 -8.71
CA ARG A 20 7.53 -21.45 -9.69
C ARG A 20 6.89 -22.33 -10.76
N ARG A 21 5.76 -22.96 -10.46
CA ARG A 21 5.01 -23.82 -11.38
C ARG A 21 4.04 -23.08 -12.28
N LEU A 22 3.81 -21.78 -12.05
CA LEU A 22 2.94 -21.00 -12.92
C LEU A 22 3.51 -20.94 -14.35
N PRO A 23 2.66 -21.08 -15.36
CA PRO A 23 3.09 -21.00 -16.76
C PRO A 23 3.64 -19.60 -17.07
N LYS A 24 4.54 -19.53 -18.05
CA LYS A 24 4.97 -18.23 -18.60
C LYS A 24 3.76 -17.53 -19.22
N GLN A 25 3.68 -16.23 -18.97
CA GLN A 25 2.65 -15.40 -19.60
C GLN A 25 2.90 -15.33 -21.10
N ASN A 26 1.87 -15.59 -21.89
CA ASN A 26 1.90 -15.43 -23.33
C ASN A 26 1.58 -13.97 -23.70
N GLN A 27 1.63 -13.66 -25.00
CA GLN A 27 1.40 -12.33 -25.53
C GLN A 27 0.02 -11.78 -25.14
N SER A 28 -1.04 -12.60 -25.24
CA SER A 28 -2.42 -12.17 -24.91
C SER A 28 -2.58 -11.83 -23.45
N VAL A 29 -1.94 -12.58 -22.54
CA VAL A 29 -1.94 -12.29 -21.10
C VAL A 29 -1.19 -10.98 -20.82
N ALA A 30 -0.05 -10.75 -21.46
CA ALA A 30 0.70 -9.51 -21.31
C ALA A 30 -0.13 -8.29 -21.78
N GLU A 31 -0.80 -8.41 -22.93
CA GLU A 31 -1.68 -7.34 -23.46
C GLU A 31 -2.89 -7.08 -22.55
N TYR A 32 -3.47 -8.13 -21.97
CA TYR A 32 -4.54 -8.00 -20.98
C TYR A 32 -4.05 -7.26 -19.72
N ASN A 33 -2.90 -7.64 -19.18
CA ASN A 33 -2.32 -7.00 -18.02
C ASN A 33 -2.01 -5.50 -18.28
N ASP A 34 -1.45 -5.20 -19.44
CA ASP A 34 -1.20 -3.82 -19.88
C ASP A 34 -2.49 -3.00 -20.00
N HIS A 35 -3.54 -3.61 -20.57
CA HIS A 35 -4.85 -2.97 -20.65
C HIS A 35 -5.41 -2.69 -19.27
N PHE A 36 -5.38 -3.68 -18.37
CA PHE A 36 -5.85 -3.56 -16.99
C PHE A 36 -5.10 -2.46 -16.22
N TYR A 37 -3.78 -2.42 -16.34
CA TYR A 37 -2.96 -1.38 -15.72
C TYR A 37 -3.32 0.02 -16.21
N ARG A 38 -3.53 0.20 -17.53
CA ARG A 38 -3.97 1.48 -18.09
C ARG A 38 -5.35 1.90 -17.61
N GLN A 39 -6.28 0.98 -17.45
CA GLN A 39 -7.60 1.28 -16.88
C GLN A 39 -7.50 1.72 -15.42
N ARG A 40 -6.64 1.07 -14.65
CA ARG A 40 -6.34 1.49 -13.27
C ARG A 40 -5.79 2.93 -13.23
N LEU A 41 -4.82 3.26 -14.08
CA LEU A 41 -4.29 4.63 -14.16
C LEU A 41 -5.38 5.66 -14.53
N ARG A 42 -6.27 5.32 -15.43
CA ARG A 42 -7.41 6.18 -15.78
C ARG A 42 -8.36 6.38 -14.59
N ALA A 43 -8.64 5.33 -13.84
CA ALA A 43 -9.48 5.43 -12.64
C ALA A 43 -8.84 6.32 -11.57
N LEU A 44 -7.50 6.30 -11.43
CA LEU A 44 -6.78 7.15 -10.48
C LEU A 44 -6.88 8.65 -10.79
N GLN A 45 -7.17 9.03 -12.04
CA GLN A 45 -7.44 10.44 -12.37
C GLN A 45 -8.60 11.02 -11.56
N GLY A 46 -9.65 10.23 -11.32
CA GLY A 46 -10.75 10.65 -10.46
C GLY A 46 -10.34 10.84 -8.99
N VAL A 47 -9.31 10.11 -8.53
CA VAL A 47 -8.74 10.31 -7.19
C VAL A 47 -7.96 11.62 -7.13
N ASP A 48 -7.18 11.96 -8.16
CA ASP A 48 -6.46 13.23 -8.25
C ASP A 48 -7.44 14.42 -8.19
N GLU A 49 -8.54 14.34 -8.96
CA GLU A 49 -9.61 15.35 -8.95
C GLU A 49 -10.28 15.48 -7.58
N LEU A 50 -10.52 14.35 -6.89
CA LEU A 50 -11.07 14.34 -5.54
C LEU A 50 -10.15 15.03 -4.55
N VAL A 51 -8.85 14.72 -4.58
CA VAL A 51 -7.84 15.30 -3.69
C VAL A 51 -7.73 16.81 -3.94
N ASP A 52 -7.64 17.24 -5.19
CA ASP A 52 -7.61 18.66 -5.57
C ASP A 52 -8.85 19.40 -5.05
N SER A 53 -10.03 18.84 -5.28
CA SER A 53 -11.29 19.42 -4.80
C SER A 53 -11.36 19.55 -3.27
N LEU A 54 -10.88 18.53 -2.55
CA LEU A 54 -10.81 18.53 -1.09
C LEU A 54 -9.88 19.62 -0.57
N VAL A 55 -8.68 19.70 -1.13
CA VAL A 55 -7.67 20.71 -0.74
C VAL A 55 -8.23 22.12 -0.96
N ARG A 56 -8.76 22.41 -2.16
CA ARG A 56 -9.36 23.71 -2.46
C ARG A 56 -10.53 24.07 -1.53
N ARG A 57 -11.36 23.10 -1.17
CA ARG A 57 -12.47 23.34 -0.24
C ARG A 57 -11.98 23.69 1.16
N LEU A 58 -10.95 23.01 1.66
CA LEU A 58 -10.33 23.29 2.94
C LEU A 58 -9.65 24.67 2.93
N GLU A 59 -8.94 25.01 1.85
CA GLU A 59 -8.30 26.31 1.65
C GLU A 59 -9.33 27.43 1.66
N ASN A 60 -10.37 27.35 0.84
CA ASN A 60 -11.44 28.33 0.75
C ASN A 60 -12.20 28.52 2.08
N SER A 61 -12.24 27.52 2.93
CA SER A 61 -12.86 27.58 4.25
C SER A 61 -11.90 28.02 5.37
N GLY A 62 -10.64 28.31 5.05
CA GLY A 62 -9.59 28.68 6.01
C GLY A 62 -9.22 27.56 7.00
N LYS A 63 -9.45 26.29 6.62
CA LYS A 63 -9.22 25.13 7.49
C LYS A 63 -8.00 24.30 7.09
N LEU A 64 -7.41 24.57 5.95
CA LEU A 64 -6.34 23.75 5.39
C LEU A 64 -5.13 23.63 6.33
N ASP A 65 -4.75 24.73 6.99
CA ASP A 65 -3.59 24.76 7.88
C ASP A 65 -3.83 24.08 9.25
N ASN A 66 -5.07 23.74 9.54
CA ASN A 66 -5.46 23.01 10.75
C ASN A 66 -6.12 21.66 10.42
N THR A 67 -5.74 21.05 9.30
CA THR A 67 -6.29 19.78 8.85
C THR A 67 -5.17 18.83 8.43
N TYR A 68 -5.21 17.61 8.95
CA TYR A 68 -4.41 16.51 8.43
C TYR A 68 -5.17 15.84 7.28
N ILE A 69 -4.49 15.70 6.15
CA ILE A 69 -4.97 14.92 5.01
C ILE A 69 -4.05 13.71 4.88
N ILE A 70 -4.63 12.52 4.93
CA ILE A 70 -3.91 11.26 4.81
C ILE A 70 -4.48 10.50 3.62
N TYR A 71 -3.60 10.05 2.73
CA TYR A 71 -3.93 9.20 1.61
C TYR A 71 -3.17 7.88 1.73
N THR A 72 -3.90 6.78 1.71
CA THR A 72 -3.33 5.43 1.75
C THR A 72 -4.28 4.45 1.05
N SER A 73 -3.93 3.16 1.04
CA SER A 73 -4.77 2.08 0.53
C SER A 73 -4.85 0.96 1.57
N ASP A 74 -5.93 0.17 1.54
CA ASP A 74 -6.11 -1.00 2.39
C ASP A 74 -5.14 -2.13 2.05
N ASN A 75 -4.83 -2.30 0.77
CA ASN A 75 -3.88 -3.27 0.23
C ASN A 75 -3.31 -2.79 -1.11
N GLY A 76 -2.24 -3.42 -1.52
CA GLY A 76 -1.69 -3.29 -2.85
C GLY A 76 -2.38 -4.21 -3.86
N TYR A 77 -1.79 -4.33 -5.07
CA TYR A 77 -2.40 -5.09 -6.15
C TYR A 77 -1.36 -5.46 -7.21
N HIS A 78 -1.18 -6.75 -7.50
CA HIS A 78 -0.32 -7.23 -8.56
C HIS A 78 -1.08 -7.32 -9.89
N ILE A 79 -0.37 -7.02 -11.00
CA ILE A 79 -0.91 -7.05 -12.36
C ILE A 79 0.11 -7.74 -13.25
N GLY A 80 0.20 -9.07 -13.13
CA GLY A 80 1.11 -9.88 -13.91
C GLY A 80 2.49 -10.12 -13.30
N GLN A 81 2.84 -9.42 -12.20
CA GLN A 81 4.07 -9.72 -11.47
C GLN A 81 4.02 -11.17 -10.97
N HIS A 82 5.20 -11.77 -10.85
CA HIS A 82 5.36 -13.18 -10.43
C HIS A 82 4.55 -14.19 -11.26
N ARG A 83 4.12 -13.81 -12.48
CA ARG A 83 3.21 -14.58 -13.37
C ARG A 83 1.79 -14.74 -12.81
N LEU A 84 1.43 -13.98 -11.79
CA LEU A 84 0.09 -13.97 -11.23
C LEU A 84 -0.88 -13.23 -12.15
N PRO A 85 -2.15 -13.64 -12.23
CA PRO A 85 -3.19 -12.81 -12.84
C PRO A 85 -3.40 -11.53 -12.01
N PRO A 86 -4.03 -10.48 -12.57
CA PRO A 86 -4.39 -9.32 -11.78
C PRO A 86 -5.16 -9.71 -10.52
N GLY A 87 -4.68 -9.26 -9.37
CA GLY A 87 -5.23 -9.65 -8.07
C GLY A 87 -4.48 -9.08 -6.88
N LYS A 88 -4.88 -9.54 -5.72
CA LYS A 88 -4.28 -9.28 -4.41
C LYS A 88 -4.22 -10.60 -3.63
N GLU A 89 -3.89 -10.59 -2.37
CA GLU A 89 -3.82 -11.78 -1.50
C GLU A 89 -2.49 -12.52 -1.57
N CYS A 90 -1.40 -11.78 -1.77
CA CYS A 90 -0.04 -12.32 -1.68
C CYS A 90 0.80 -11.47 -0.72
N GLY A 91 1.91 -12.03 -0.23
CA GLY A 91 2.88 -11.31 0.61
C GLY A 91 3.99 -10.63 -0.21
N PHE A 92 3.75 -10.30 -1.47
CA PHE A 92 4.69 -9.58 -2.30
C PHE A 92 4.58 -8.07 -2.10
N GLU A 93 5.66 -7.35 -2.37
CA GLU A 93 5.70 -5.88 -2.25
C GLU A 93 4.53 -5.19 -2.96
N GLU A 94 4.11 -5.70 -4.12
CA GLU A 94 2.99 -5.15 -4.88
C GLU A 94 1.67 -5.23 -4.12
N ASP A 95 1.53 -6.20 -3.21
CA ASP A 95 0.31 -6.45 -2.43
C ASP A 95 0.35 -5.82 -1.04
N ILE A 96 1.54 -5.68 -0.43
CA ILE A 96 1.68 -5.27 0.97
C ILE A 96 2.24 -3.86 1.14
N ARG A 97 3.07 -3.39 0.20
CA ARG A 97 3.66 -2.05 0.26
C ARG A 97 2.73 -1.04 -0.40
N VAL A 98 1.89 -0.43 0.40
CA VAL A 98 0.92 0.56 -0.05
C VAL A 98 1.45 1.99 0.08
N PRO A 99 0.97 2.94 -0.75
CA PRO A 99 1.32 4.33 -0.58
C PRO A 99 0.78 4.86 0.76
N PHE A 100 1.56 5.72 1.41
CA PHE A 100 1.14 6.49 2.56
C PHE A 100 1.63 7.91 2.41
N PHE A 101 0.72 8.85 2.25
CA PHE A 101 1.02 10.27 2.15
C PHE A 101 0.27 11.00 3.25
N ILE A 102 0.96 11.92 3.89
CA ILE A 102 0.36 12.75 4.93
C ILE A 102 0.75 14.22 4.72
N ARG A 103 -0.22 15.11 4.90
CA ARG A 103 -0.06 16.56 4.95
C ARG A 103 -0.79 17.09 6.18
N GLY A 104 -0.21 18.09 6.82
CA GLY A 104 -0.88 18.78 7.93
C GLY A 104 0.07 19.54 8.84
N PRO A 105 -0.42 20.10 9.95
CA PRO A 105 0.38 20.86 10.89
C PRO A 105 1.59 20.09 11.42
N GLY A 106 2.79 20.67 11.31
CA GLY A 106 4.03 20.06 11.80
C GLY A 106 4.60 18.94 10.95
N ILE A 107 4.02 18.70 9.76
CA ILE A 107 4.58 17.77 8.75
C ILE A 107 5.48 18.58 7.81
N ALA A 108 6.73 18.15 7.66
CA ALA A 108 7.67 18.79 6.74
C ALA A 108 7.31 18.50 5.29
N GLU A 109 7.34 19.54 4.46
CA GLU A 109 7.10 19.40 3.01
C GLU A 109 8.22 18.56 2.36
N GLY A 110 7.84 17.63 1.49
CA GLY A 110 8.79 16.79 0.75
C GLY A 110 9.57 15.80 1.61
N ALA A 111 9.24 15.66 2.90
CA ALA A 111 9.89 14.68 3.75
C ALA A 111 9.56 13.24 3.31
N VAL A 112 10.55 12.37 3.42
CA VAL A 112 10.42 10.93 3.23
C VAL A 112 10.82 10.25 4.54
N GLU A 113 10.01 9.33 5.01
CA GLU A 113 10.30 8.52 6.19
C GLU A 113 10.49 7.06 5.76
N ASP A 114 11.63 6.50 6.11
CA ASP A 114 12.02 5.12 5.76
C ASP A 114 11.70 4.12 6.88
N ALA A 115 11.06 4.56 7.97
CA ALA A 115 10.68 3.67 9.05
C ALA A 115 9.69 2.61 8.59
N VAL A 116 9.87 1.40 9.08
CA VAL A 116 8.90 0.31 8.86
C VAL A 116 7.62 0.64 9.63
N THR A 117 6.50 0.67 8.92
CA THR A 117 5.17 0.98 9.47
C THR A 117 4.13 -0.01 8.97
N THR A 118 3.03 -0.12 9.68
CA THR A 118 1.94 -1.02 9.33
C THR A 118 0.57 -0.34 9.48
N HIS A 119 -0.50 -0.95 8.96
CA HIS A 119 -1.85 -0.41 9.10
C HIS A 119 -2.34 -0.33 10.55
N ILE A 120 -1.85 -1.19 11.44
CA ILE A 120 -2.20 -1.11 12.87
C ILE A 120 -1.65 0.15 13.53
N ASP A 121 -0.65 0.80 12.92
CA ASP A 121 -0.04 2.04 13.40
C ASP A 121 -0.87 3.28 13.04
N VAL A 122 -1.82 3.16 12.12
CA VAL A 122 -2.64 4.30 11.66
C VAL A 122 -3.50 4.85 12.80
N ALA A 123 -4.21 4.00 13.52
CA ALA A 123 -5.11 4.44 14.59
C ALA A 123 -4.37 5.18 15.72
N PRO A 124 -3.27 4.64 16.31
CA PRO A 124 -2.51 5.38 17.31
C PRO A 124 -1.89 6.67 16.76
N THR A 125 -1.49 6.71 15.49
CA THR A 125 -1.01 7.94 14.85
C THR A 125 -2.10 9.01 14.78
N LEU A 126 -3.31 8.65 14.42
CA LEU A 126 -4.44 9.59 14.38
C LEU A 126 -4.77 10.17 15.76
N LEU A 127 -4.74 9.35 16.80
CA LEU A 127 -4.94 9.81 18.17
C LEU A 127 -3.86 10.79 18.59
N GLU A 128 -2.59 10.48 18.32
CA GLU A 128 -1.46 11.38 18.62
C GLU A 128 -1.59 12.71 17.89
N LEU A 129 -1.92 12.68 16.59
CA LEU A 129 -2.12 13.88 15.79
C LEU A 129 -3.27 14.75 16.31
N ALA A 130 -4.31 14.12 16.86
CA ALA A 130 -5.46 14.79 17.48
C ALA A 130 -5.19 15.25 18.91
N GLY A 131 -4.01 14.99 19.49
CA GLY A 131 -3.69 15.29 20.89
C GLY A 131 -4.44 14.42 21.89
N ILE A 132 -4.94 13.27 21.48
CA ILE A 132 -5.65 12.32 22.33
C ILE A 132 -4.64 11.30 22.89
N PRO A 133 -4.65 11.01 24.19
CA PRO A 133 -3.75 10.02 24.76
C PRO A 133 -3.86 8.65 24.07
N ARG A 134 -2.72 8.00 23.89
CA ARG A 134 -2.67 6.62 23.35
C ARG A 134 -3.47 5.68 24.27
N ARG A 135 -4.19 4.77 23.64
CA ARG A 135 -4.86 3.66 24.32
C ARG A 135 -3.87 2.50 24.49
N GLU A 136 -3.89 1.87 25.65
CA GLU A 136 -3.00 0.73 25.94
C GLU A 136 -3.38 -0.56 25.20
N ASP A 137 -4.62 -0.65 24.72
CA ASP A 137 -5.17 -1.79 24.00
C ASP A 137 -4.86 -1.79 22.48
N PHE A 138 -4.03 -0.83 22.00
CA PHE A 138 -3.57 -0.83 20.62
C PHE A 138 -2.25 -1.60 20.48
N ASP A 139 -2.24 -2.58 19.57
CA ASP A 139 -1.02 -3.33 19.21
C ASP A 139 -0.04 -2.46 18.40
N GLY A 140 -0.54 -1.48 17.65
CA GLY A 140 0.25 -0.58 16.83
C GLY A 140 0.93 0.55 17.63
N MET A 141 1.86 1.22 16.99
CA MET A 141 2.60 2.38 17.52
C MET A 141 2.40 3.58 16.61
N SER A 142 2.47 4.80 17.16
CA SER A 142 2.38 6.00 16.32
C SER A 142 3.55 6.06 15.34
N MET A 143 3.23 6.33 14.08
CA MET A 143 4.23 6.53 13.01
C MET A 143 5.02 7.81 13.25
N PRO A 144 6.32 7.88 12.92
CA PRO A 144 7.15 9.07 13.08
C PRO A 144 6.88 10.12 11.99
N VAL A 145 5.64 10.61 11.89
CA VAL A 145 5.18 11.51 10.83
C VAL A 145 5.53 12.98 11.05
N ARG A 146 5.89 13.39 12.29
CA ARG A 146 6.32 14.75 12.59
C ARG A 146 7.84 14.83 12.68
N SER A 147 8.42 15.94 12.22
CA SER A 147 9.85 16.18 12.34
C SER A 147 10.27 16.14 13.82
N GLY A 148 11.26 15.30 14.13
CA GLY A 148 11.79 15.14 15.49
C GLY A 148 10.92 14.27 16.41
N SER A 149 9.86 13.62 15.91
CA SER A 149 9.16 12.61 16.70
C SER A 149 10.09 11.42 16.95
N ALA A 150 10.31 11.13 18.23
CA ALA A 150 11.04 9.93 18.66
C ALA A 150 10.11 8.70 18.68
N GLY A 151 9.23 8.59 17.69
CA GLY A 151 8.29 7.47 17.60
C GLY A 151 9.04 6.14 17.67
N ALA A 152 8.47 5.17 18.36
CA ALA A 152 9.00 3.82 18.36
C ALA A 152 9.05 3.31 16.91
N ARG A 153 10.14 2.68 16.53
CA ARG A 153 10.35 2.16 15.17
C ARG A 153 10.29 0.65 15.21
N HIS A 154 9.50 0.08 14.32
CA HIS A 154 9.58 -1.34 14.07
C HIS A 154 10.89 -1.64 13.33
N GLU A 155 11.64 -2.63 13.77
CA GLU A 155 12.78 -3.15 13.01
C GLU A 155 12.31 -4.03 11.84
N HIS A 156 11.16 -4.68 12.02
CA HIS A 156 10.54 -5.56 11.03
C HIS A 156 9.03 -5.62 11.26
N VAL A 157 8.32 -6.07 10.25
CA VAL A 157 6.88 -6.37 10.33
C VAL A 157 6.63 -7.82 9.93
N ALA A 158 5.80 -8.51 10.70
CA ALA A 158 5.31 -9.83 10.33
C ALA A 158 4.11 -9.67 9.38
N VAL A 159 4.21 -10.28 8.20
CA VAL A 159 3.12 -10.33 7.24
C VAL A 159 2.48 -11.71 7.29
N GLU A 160 1.21 -11.76 7.62
CA GLU A 160 0.45 -12.99 7.70
C GLU A 160 -0.63 -13.01 6.62
N PHE A 161 -0.69 -14.11 5.88
CA PHE A 161 -1.74 -14.34 4.90
C PHE A 161 -2.51 -15.63 5.23
N TRP A 162 -3.83 -15.49 5.36
CA TRP A 162 -4.73 -16.60 5.59
C TRP A 162 -5.37 -17.04 4.28
N GLY A 163 -4.75 -18.02 3.61
CA GLY A 163 -5.36 -18.68 2.47
C GLY A 163 -6.38 -19.73 2.93
N LYS A 164 -7.64 -19.60 2.53
CA LYS A 164 -8.58 -20.68 2.65
C LYS A 164 -8.22 -21.77 1.65
N ALA A 165 -7.57 -22.83 2.09
CA ALA A 165 -7.41 -24.01 1.24
C ALA A 165 -8.82 -24.55 0.96
N LEU A 166 -9.26 -24.47 -0.30
CA LEU A 166 -10.56 -24.97 -0.76
C LEU A 166 -10.66 -26.49 -0.70
N LEU A 167 -9.58 -27.18 -0.37
CA LEU A 167 -9.52 -28.61 -0.23
C LEU A 167 -9.47 -28.97 1.27
N GLU A 168 -10.55 -29.51 1.78
CA GLU A 168 -10.67 -30.20 3.09
C GLU A 168 -10.75 -29.34 4.35
N GLY A 169 -11.21 -28.08 4.29
CA GLY A 169 -11.46 -27.29 5.50
C GLY A 169 -10.23 -26.98 6.35
N LYS A 170 -9.03 -27.14 5.80
CA LYS A 170 -7.76 -26.77 6.42
C LYS A 170 -7.35 -25.38 5.97
N MET A 171 -7.17 -24.48 6.92
CA MET A 171 -6.50 -23.21 6.68
C MET A 171 -5.00 -23.49 6.54
N SER A 172 -4.40 -23.06 5.43
CA SER A 172 -2.95 -23.03 5.29
C SER A 172 -2.44 -21.66 5.68
N TYR A 173 -1.57 -21.63 6.65
CA TYR A 173 -0.83 -20.45 7.08
C TYR A 173 0.40 -20.28 6.17
N ILE A 174 0.58 -19.11 5.62
CA ILE A 174 1.81 -18.72 4.93
C ILE A 174 2.33 -17.48 5.68
N GLY A 175 3.33 -17.67 6.53
CA GLY A 175 4.12 -16.58 7.10
C GLY A 175 5.14 -16.08 6.08
N TRP A 176 5.32 -14.80 6.02
CA TRP A 176 6.36 -14.11 5.22
C TRP A 176 7.30 -13.36 6.16
#